data_15c4cf1a3dceb403c559668dd9ca4756
#
_entry.id   15c4cf1a3dceb403c559668dd9ca4756
#
_cell.length_a   1.000
_cell.length_b   1.000
_cell.length_c   1.000
_cell.angle_alpha   90.00
_cell.angle_beta   90.00
_cell.angle_gamma   90.00
#
_symmetry.space_group_name_H-M   'P 1'
#
loop_
_entity.id
_entity.type
_entity.pdbx_description
1 polymer ?
#
loop_
_entity_poly.entity_id
_entity_poly.type
_entity_poly.pdbx_seq_one_letter_code
_entity_poly.pdbx_strand_id
1 'polypeptide(L)'
;YFTRMESLPCDAFGMAQKRHKTRAHIQSWFIGLRASVFRTEWFDDFMQSITKLVSKTQITIEYEHGLSHMITNNGLKWCGLYSVFNRDIYNGVEKVFCAGIPFIKKDAFIRHNGTLGGQILRVLNHSHPYARNAILHSARAQYGNEYINWLLTKNPFKIIFRGIKHTTQKLFKRGHK
;
A
#
# COMPACT_ATOMS: atom_id res chain seq x y z
N TYR A 1 8.62 1.29 -15.26
CA TYR A 1 8.11 0.24 -14.34
C TYR A 1 7.53 -0.93 -15.10
N PHE A 2 6.67 -0.73 -16.09
CA PHE A 2 6.04 -1.80 -16.88
C PHE A 2 7.09 -2.72 -17.49
N THR A 3 8.05 -2.19 -18.24
CA THR A 3 9.15 -2.98 -18.83
C THR A 3 9.89 -3.84 -17.81
N ARG A 4 10.15 -3.29 -16.61
CA ARG A 4 10.79 -4.06 -15.53
C ARG A 4 9.89 -5.15 -14.96
N MET A 5 8.58 -4.91 -14.89
CA MET A 5 7.62 -5.90 -14.42
C MET A 5 7.42 -7.02 -15.44
N GLU A 6 7.35 -6.66 -16.71
CA GLU A 6 7.24 -7.62 -17.81
C GLU A 6 8.46 -8.53 -17.95
N SER A 7 9.66 -8.04 -17.59
CA SER A 7 10.88 -8.84 -17.60
C SER A 7 11.00 -9.83 -16.43
N LEU A 8 10.11 -9.79 -15.45
CA LEU A 8 10.14 -10.71 -14.32
C LEU A 8 9.83 -12.14 -14.77
N PRO A 9 10.60 -13.16 -14.32
CA PRO A 9 10.44 -14.55 -14.75
C PRO A 9 9.32 -15.26 -13.98
N CYS A 10 8.09 -14.74 -14.10
CA CYS A 10 6.92 -15.27 -13.39
C CYS A 10 5.64 -15.05 -14.22
N ASP A 11 4.60 -15.81 -13.89
CA ASP A 11 3.30 -15.82 -14.57
C ASP A 11 2.37 -14.72 -14.07
N ALA A 12 2.53 -14.33 -12.82
CA ALA A 12 1.86 -13.18 -12.23
C ALA A 12 2.87 -12.27 -11.55
N PHE A 13 2.74 -10.98 -11.74
CA PHE A 13 3.67 -10.01 -11.17
C PHE A 13 2.94 -8.82 -10.57
N GLY A 14 3.51 -8.25 -9.52
CA GLY A 14 2.98 -7.07 -8.87
C GLY A 14 4.05 -5.99 -8.68
N MET A 15 3.61 -4.74 -8.44
CA MET A 15 4.53 -3.70 -8.03
C MET A 15 5.21 -4.05 -6.70
N ALA A 16 4.47 -4.64 -5.76
CA ALA A 16 4.98 -5.04 -4.47
C ALA A 16 4.53 -6.44 -4.07
N GLN A 17 5.43 -7.19 -3.45
CA GLN A 17 5.14 -8.44 -2.76
C GLN A 17 5.39 -8.30 -1.27
N LYS A 18 4.56 -8.91 -0.46
CA LYS A 18 4.79 -9.06 0.96
C LYS A 18 5.51 -10.37 1.22
N ARG A 19 6.70 -10.30 1.83
CA ARG A 19 7.41 -11.50 2.31
C ARG A 19 6.89 -11.89 3.68
N HIS A 20 6.50 -13.15 3.81
CA HIS A 20 6.09 -13.75 5.09
C HIS A 20 6.24 -15.27 4.99
N LYS A 21 6.55 -15.95 6.10
CA LYS A 21 6.72 -17.42 6.09
C LYS A 21 5.48 -18.15 5.54
N THR A 22 4.28 -17.76 5.97
CA THR A 22 3.02 -18.44 5.65
C THR A 22 2.01 -17.56 4.91
N ARG A 23 2.30 -16.28 4.70
CA ARG A 23 1.36 -15.30 4.12
C ARG A 23 2.05 -14.42 3.09
N ALA A 24 3.02 -14.99 2.39
CA ALA A 24 3.64 -14.31 1.26
C ALA A 24 2.60 -14.17 0.13
N HIS A 25 2.49 -12.99 -0.46
CA HIS A 25 1.55 -12.72 -1.54
C HIS A 25 1.93 -11.48 -2.34
N ILE A 26 1.43 -11.39 -3.56
CA ILE A 26 1.44 -10.15 -4.33
C ILE A 26 0.41 -9.20 -3.71
N GLN A 27 0.77 -7.93 -3.55
CA GLN A 27 -0.20 -6.92 -3.13
C GLN A 27 -1.13 -6.54 -4.27
N SER A 28 -2.43 -6.66 -4.07
CA SER A 28 -3.49 -6.58 -5.09
C SER A 28 -3.67 -5.21 -5.74
N TRP A 29 -3.09 -4.14 -5.20
CA TRP A 29 -3.31 -2.78 -5.70
C TRP A 29 -2.62 -2.48 -7.05
N PHE A 30 -1.71 -3.35 -7.50
CA PHE A 30 -1.12 -3.31 -8.84
C PHE A 30 -0.59 -4.70 -9.20
N ILE A 31 -1.32 -5.42 -10.06
CA ILE A 31 -1.02 -6.78 -10.51
C ILE A 31 -1.06 -6.82 -12.03
N GLY A 32 -0.11 -7.52 -12.63
CA GLY A 32 -0.15 -7.96 -14.01
C GLY A 32 -0.20 -9.48 -14.06
N LEU A 33 -0.98 -10.02 -14.96
CA LEU A 33 -1.17 -11.46 -15.18
C LEU A 33 -0.77 -11.79 -16.62
N ARG A 34 0.01 -12.86 -16.81
CA ARG A 34 0.26 -13.41 -18.14
C ARG A 34 -0.88 -14.28 -18.61
N ALA A 35 -0.90 -14.59 -19.89
CA ALA A 35 -1.91 -15.46 -20.50
C ALA A 35 -1.97 -16.85 -19.82
N SER A 36 -0.86 -17.35 -19.31
CA SER A 36 -0.78 -18.58 -18.50
C SER A 36 -1.63 -18.56 -17.23
N VAL A 37 -2.03 -17.37 -16.75
CA VAL A 37 -2.93 -17.21 -15.60
C VAL A 37 -4.33 -16.82 -16.06
N PHE A 38 -4.46 -15.66 -16.73
CA PHE A 38 -5.79 -15.05 -16.95
C PHE A 38 -6.64 -15.76 -18.02
N ARG A 39 -6.10 -16.72 -18.78
CA ARG A 39 -6.85 -17.53 -19.76
C ARG A 39 -7.20 -18.92 -19.25
N THR A 40 -7.08 -19.15 -17.95
CA THR A 40 -7.36 -20.46 -17.35
C THR A 40 -8.75 -20.49 -16.73
N GLU A 41 -9.39 -21.65 -16.78
CA GLU A 41 -10.70 -21.89 -16.18
C GLU A 41 -10.69 -21.62 -14.67
N TRP A 42 -9.65 -22.09 -13.95
CA TRP A 42 -9.55 -21.86 -12.51
C TRP A 42 -9.45 -20.36 -12.15
N PHE A 43 -8.88 -19.53 -13.03
CA PHE A 43 -8.84 -18.09 -12.79
C PHE A 43 -10.21 -17.44 -13.01
N ASP A 44 -10.94 -17.88 -14.02
CA ASP A 44 -12.32 -17.43 -14.24
C ASP A 44 -13.22 -17.82 -13.07
N ASP A 45 -13.11 -19.06 -12.58
CA ASP A 45 -13.83 -19.53 -11.38
C ASP A 45 -13.47 -18.70 -10.15
N PHE A 46 -12.17 -18.40 -9.95
CA PHE A 46 -11.72 -17.53 -8.88
C PHE A 46 -12.35 -16.14 -8.98
N MET A 47 -12.36 -15.54 -10.16
CA MET A 47 -12.93 -14.21 -10.37
C MET A 47 -14.44 -14.19 -10.14
N GLN A 48 -15.15 -15.23 -10.54
CA GLN A 48 -16.58 -15.40 -10.30
C GLN A 48 -16.93 -15.64 -8.82
N SER A 49 -16.00 -16.23 -8.06
CA SER A 49 -16.16 -16.46 -6.61
C SER A 49 -16.05 -15.19 -5.77
N ILE A 50 -15.59 -14.07 -6.35
CA ILE A 50 -15.39 -12.81 -5.63
C ILE A 50 -16.73 -12.21 -5.23
N THR A 51 -17.01 -12.19 -3.95
CA THR A 51 -18.22 -11.61 -3.36
C THR A 51 -17.89 -10.53 -2.35
N LYS A 52 -18.91 -9.75 -1.95
CA LYS A 52 -18.76 -8.75 -0.90
C LYS A 52 -18.57 -9.43 0.46
N LEU A 53 -17.38 -9.33 1.02
CA LEU A 53 -17.06 -9.85 2.34
C LEU A 53 -17.24 -8.80 3.44
N VAL A 54 -17.49 -9.27 4.65
CA VAL A 54 -17.84 -8.42 5.82
C VAL A 54 -16.65 -7.60 6.31
N SER A 55 -15.43 -8.11 6.18
CA SER A 55 -14.25 -7.43 6.70
C SER A 55 -13.09 -7.33 5.72
N LYS A 56 -12.33 -6.23 5.83
CA LYS A 56 -11.09 -6.03 5.05
C LYS A 56 -10.07 -7.16 5.28
N THR A 57 -10.05 -7.78 6.46
CA THR A 57 -9.15 -8.89 6.77
C THR A 57 -9.52 -10.13 5.98
N GLN A 58 -10.81 -10.45 5.89
CA GLN A 58 -11.28 -11.56 5.06
C GLN A 58 -10.97 -11.33 3.57
N ILE A 59 -11.25 -10.14 3.05
CA ILE A 59 -10.89 -9.77 1.67
C ILE A 59 -9.40 -10.01 1.39
N THR A 60 -8.53 -9.62 2.32
CA THR A 60 -7.09 -9.84 2.16
C THR A 60 -6.72 -11.32 2.19
N ILE A 61 -7.31 -12.10 3.10
CA ILE A 61 -7.01 -13.53 3.23
C ILE A 61 -7.56 -14.30 2.04
N GLU A 62 -8.80 -14.11 1.68
CA GLU A 62 -9.45 -14.91 0.65
C GLU A 62 -9.03 -14.52 -0.76
N TYR A 63 -8.82 -13.24 -1.03
CA TYR A 63 -8.55 -12.77 -2.39
C TYR A 63 -7.08 -12.41 -2.63
N GLU A 64 -6.40 -11.63 -1.76
CA GLU A 64 -4.98 -11.31 -2.01
C GLU A 64 -4.07 -12.52 -1.78
N HIS A 65 -4.23 -13.20 -0.63
CA HIS A 65 -3.48 -14.43 -0.35
C HIS A 65 -4.00 -15.57 -1.22
N GLY A 66 -5.33 -15.71 -1.37
CA GLY A 66 -5.98 -16.73 -2.16
C GLY A 66 -5.46 -16.77 -3.60
N LEU A 67 -5.43 -15.64 -4.30
CA LEU A 67 -4.89 -15.56 -5.66
C LEU A 67 -3.44 -16.06 -5.74
N SER A 68 -2.57 -15.60 -4.83
CA SER A 68 -1.17 -16.01 -4.82
C SER A 68 -1.00 -17.51 -4.54
N HIS A 69 -1.85 -18.09 -3.68
CA HIS A 69 -1.90 -19.52 -3.42
C HIS A 69 -2.40 -20.32 -4.63
N MET A 70 -3.45 -19.87 -5.28
CA MET A 70 -3.99 -20.54 -6.47
C MET A 70 -2.98 -20.58 -7.61
N ILE A 71 -2.27 -19.47 -7.86
CA ILE A 71 -1.19 -19.42 -8.84
C ILE A 71 -0.13 -20.51 -8.51
N THR A 72 0.30 -20.58 -7.26
CA THR A 72 1.29 -21.56 -6.80
C THR A 72 0.78 -23.00 -6.90
N ASN A 73 -0.47 -23.25 -6.50
CA ASN A 73 -1.07 -24.58 -6.53
C ASN A 73 -1.26 -25.12 -7.96
N ASN A 74 -1.38 -24.22 -8.93
CA ASN A 74 -1.44 -24.58 -10.35
C ASN A 74 -0.03 -24.64 -11.01
N GLY A 75 1.05 -24.72 -10.22
CA GLY A 75 2.42 -24.85 -10.71
C GLY A 75 3.01 -23.59 -11.33
N LEU A 76 2.29 -22.47 -11.24
CA LEU A 76 2.70 -21.17 -11.78
C LEU A 76 3.47 -20.35 -10.76
N LYS A 77 4.21 -19.36 -11.24
CA LYS A 77 5.07 -18.50 -10.41
C LYS A 77 4.51 -17.09 -10.31
N TRP A 78 4.64 -16.49 -9.15
CA TRP A 78 4.36 -15.09 -8.95
C TRP A 78 5.56 -14.38 -8.28
N CYS A 79 5.69 -13.09 -8.54
CA CYS A 79 6.73 -12.26 -7.94
C CYS A 79 6.31 -10.78 -7.87
N GLY A 80 7.01 -10.01 -7.07
CA GLY A 80 6.84 -8.57 -6.99
C GLY A 80 8.13 -7.85 -7.32
N LEU A 81 8.03 -6.72 -8.00
CA LEU A 81 9.17 -5.88 -8.33
C LEU A 81 9.91 -5.41 -7.06
N TYR A 82 9.16 -5.13 -5.99
CA TYR A 82 9.68 -4.72 -4.70
C TYR A 82 9.16 -5.59 -3.58
N SER A 83 10.05 -5.97 -2.66
CA SER A 83 9.67 -6.69 -1.44
C SER A 83 9.42 -5.70 -0.30
N VAL A 84 8.23 -5.77 0.29
CA VAL A 84 7.85 -4.94 1.43
C VAL A 84 7.63 -5.79 2.67
N PHE A 85 8.07 -5.29 3.82
CA PHE A 85 7.89 -5.94 5.11
C PHE A 85 6.73 -5.31 5.89
N ASN A 86 6.00 -6.14 6.62
CA ASN A 86 4.94 -5.70 7.52
C ASN A 86 4.03 -4.62 6.93
N ARG A 87 4.07 -3.42 7.53
CA ARG A 87 3.28 -2.26 7.16
C ARG A 87 4.13 -1.14 6.55
N ASP A 88 5.32 -1.45 6.02
CA ASP A 88 6.23 -0.43 5.47
C ASP A 88 5.57 0.43 4.41
N ILE A 89 4.71 -0.16 3.57
CA ILE A 89 3.98 0.57 2.54
C ILE A 89 3.08 1.70 3.08
N TYR A 90 2.77 1.65 4.37
CA TYR A 90 1.99 2.68 5.06
C TYR A 90 2.82 3.52 6.02
N ASN A 91 3.77 2.90 6.71
CA ASN A 91 4.50 3.51 7.82
C ASN A 91 5.90 3.98 7.41
N GLY A 92 6.50 3.37 6.39
CA GLY A 92 7.81 3.68 5.84
C GLY A 92 7.71 4.27 4.44
N VAL A 93 6.83 5.25 4.22
CA VAL A 93 6.52 5.80 2.90
C VAL A 93 7.76 6.29 2.16
N GLU A 94 8.65 6.98 2.86
CA GLU A 94 9.91 7.48 2.28
C GLU A 94 10.85 6.32 1.88
N LYS A 95 11.02 5.33 2.76
CA LYS A 95 11.82 4.13 2.48
C LYS A 95 11.31 3.39 1.24
N VAL A 96 9.99 3.23 1.14
CA VAL A 96 9.32 2.55 0.03
C VAL A 96 9.48 3.35 -1.26
N PHE A 97 9.35 4.66 -1.19
CA PHE A 97 9.58 5.56 -2.33
C PHE A 97 11.04 5.51 -2.81
N CYS A 98 12.02 5.58 -1.90
CA CYS A 98 13.44 5.47 -2.22
C CYS A 98 13.80 4.09 -2.79
N ALA A 99 13.08 3.03 -2.42
CA ALA A 99 13.19 1.73 -3.04
C ALA A 99 12.59 1.67 -4.45
N GLY A 100 11.95 2.74 -4.91
CA GLY A 100 11.44 2.90 -6.27
C GLY A 100 9.94 2.62 -6.44
N ILE A 101 9.15 2.53 -5.37
CA ILE A 101 7.69 2.43 -5.48
C ILE A 101 7.11 3.85 -5.64
N PRO A 102 6.56 4.22 -6.81
CA PRO A 102 6.17 5.60 -7.14
C PRO A 102 4.77 5.97 -6.61
N PHE A 103 4.28 5.28 -5.60
CA PHE A 103 2.92 5.46 -5.08
C PHE A 103 2.92 5.70 -3.58
N ILE A 104 2.03 6.59 -3.13
CA ILE A 104 1.68 6.75 -1.72
C ILE A 104 0.29 6.16 -1.51
N LYS A 105 0.16 5.14 -0.68
CA LYS A 105 -1.16 4.61 -0.32
C LYS A 105 -1.96 5.65 0.46
N LYS A 106 -3.25 5.78 0.16
CA LYS A 106 -4.15 6.74 0.82
C LYS A 106 -4.08 6.66 2.34
N ASP A 107 -4.14 5.45 2.90
CA ASP A 107 -4.08 5.22 4.35
C ASP A 107 -2.78 5.74 5.00
N ALA A 108 -1.71 5.96 4.23
CA ALA A 108 -0.48 6.53 4.74
C ALA A 108 -0.69 7.97 5.26
N PHE A 109 -1.55 8.76 4.62
CA PHE A 109 -1.86 10.10 5.07
C PHE A 109 -2.47 10.12 6.48
N ILE A 110 -3.32 9.15 6.80
CA ILE A 110 -3.91 9.02 8.14
C ILE A 110 -2.89 8.49 9.15
N ARG A 111 -2.02 7.56 8.74
CA ARG A 111 -1.03 6.93 9.62
C ARG A 111 0.13 7.86 9.97
N HIS A 112 0.43 8.84 9.13
CA HIS A 112 1.48 9.81 9.33
C HIS A 112 1.05 11.09 10.05
N ASN A 113 -0.10 11.09 10.71
CA ASN A 113 -0.60 12.21 11.50
C ASN A 113 0.14 12.44 12.83
N GLY A 114 1.08 11.58 13.19
CA GLY A 114 1.98 11.73 14.33
C GLY A 114 3.28 12.47 13.98
N THR A 115 4.36 12.14 14.71
CA THR A 115 5.70 12.74 14.52
C THR A 115 6.34 12.37 13.17
N LEU A 116 5.95 11.26 12.57
CA LEU A 116 6.48 10.76 11.30
C LEU A 116 5.90 11.43 10.05
N GLY A 117 5.01 12.38 10.18
CA GLY A 117 4.36 13.07 9.05
C GLY A 117 5.32 13.75 8.06
N GLY A 118 6.56 13.98 8.46
CA GLY A 118 7.60 14.49 7.57
C GLY A 118 7.96 13.58 6.40
N GLN A 119 7.74 12.27 6.49
CA GLN A 119 8.03 11.34 5.40
C GLN A 119 7.24 11.66 4.12
N ILE A 120 5.94 11.91 4.26
CA ILE A 120 5.10 12.29 3.11
C ILE A 120 5.60 13.60 2.50
N LEU A 121 5.93 14.59 3.32
CA LEU A 121 6.47 15.87 2.84
C LEU A 121 7.78 15.67 2.06
N ARG A 122 8.69 14.83 2.56
CA ARG A 122 9.95 14.54 1.86
C ARG A 122 9.72 13.86 0.52
N VAL A 123 8.82 12.86 0.47
CA VAL A 123 8.44 12.21 -0.80
C VAL A 123 7.88 13.24 -1.79
N LEU A 124 6.97 14.10 -1.34
CA LEU A 124 6.39 15.14 -2.19
C LEU A 124 7.45 16.13 -2.70
N ASN A 125 8.45 16.46 -1.89
CA ASN A 125 9.53 17.36 -2.30
C ASN A 125 10.48 16.72 -3.34
N HIS A 126 10.63 15.39 -3.32
CA HIS A 126 11.42 14.65 -4.30
C HIS A 126 10.60 14.24 -5.55
N SER A 127 9.29 14.44 -5.53
CA SER A 127 8.43 14.11 -6.65
C SER A 127 8.43 15.21 -7.71
N HIS A 128 8.25 14.81 -8.98
CA HIS A 128 8.05 15.78 -10.07
C HIS A 128 6.85 16.70 -9.74
N PRO A 129 6.91 18.00 -10.04
CA PRO A 129 5.85 18.97 -9.69
C PRO A 129 4.44 18.54 -10.11
N TYR A 130 4.29 17.98 -11.29
CA TYR A 130 3.00 17.46 -11.75
C TYR A 130 2.46 16.35 -10.84
N ALA A 131 3.29 15.34 -10.51
CA ALA A 131 2.91 14.25 -9.63
C ALA A 131 2.59 14.72 -8.21
N ARG A 132 3.41 15.65 -7.68
CA ARG A 132 3.17 16.31 -6.40
C ARG A 132 1.80 17.00 -6.35
N ASN A 133 1.48 17.79 -7.36
CA ASN A 133 0.20 18.51 -7.43
C ASN A 133 -0.98 17.54 -7.53
N ALA A 134 -0.89 16.49 -8.35
CA ALA A 134 -1.92 15.46 -8.46
C ALA A 134 -2.15 14.72 -7.14
N ILE A 135 -1.08 14.34 -6.42
CA ILE A 135 -1.16 13.69 -5.12
C ILE A 135 -1.82 14.63 -4.09
N LEU A 136 -1.39 15.91 -4.04
CA LEU A 136 -1.95 16.88 -3.11
C LEU A 136 -3.40 17.19 -3.40
N HIS A 137 -3.78 17.32 -4.67
CA HIS A 137 -5.18 17.51 -5.08
C HIS A 137 -6.04 16.33 -4.62
N SER A 138 -5.64 15.10 -4.91
CA SER A 138 -6.35 13.89 -4.50
C SER A 138 -6.45 13.77 -2.97
N ALA A 139 -5.36 14.05 -2.24
CA ALA A 139 -5.34 13.98 -0.79
C ALA A 139 -6.26 15.04 -0.16
N ARG A 140 -6.28 16.27 -0.68
CA ARG A 140 -7.16 17.34 -0.21
C ARG A 140 -8.64 17.05 -0.47
N ALA A 141 -8.96 16.51 -1.65
CA ALA A 141 -10.32 16.07 -1.96
C ALA A 141 -10.81 14.98 -1.01
N GLN A 142 -9.92 14.07 -0.58
CA GLN A 142 -10.27 12.96 0.30
C GLN A 142 -10.31 13.33 1.79
N TYR A 143 -9.40 14.15 2.26
CA TYR A 143 -9.16 14.39 3.70
C TYR A 143 -9.39 15.84 4.14
N GLY A 144 -9.68 16.73 3.20
CA GLY A 144 -9.87 18.17 3.43
C GLY A 144 -8.55 18.96 3.46
N ASN A 145 -8.65 20.22 3.06
CA ASN A 145 -7.51 21.14 2.96
C ASN A 145 -6.84 21.38 4.31
N GLU A 146 -7.63 21.60 5.35
CA GLU A 146 -7.13 21.90 6.70
C GLU A 146 -6.29 20.73 7.25
N TYR A 147 -6.82 19.50 7.11
CA TYR A 147 -6.10 18.31 7.55
C TYR A 147 -4.76 18.14 6.81
N ILE A 148 -4.75 18.30 5.49
CA ILE A 148 -3.52 18.14 4.72
C ILE A 148 -2.52 19.24 5.03
N ASN A 149 -2.95 20.49 5.17
CA ASN A 149 -2.07 21.60 5.56
C ASN A 149 -1.49 21.39 6.97
N TRP A 150 -2.30 20.89 7.90
CA TRP A 150 -1.83 20.52 9.24
C TRP A 150 -0.85 19.33 9.20
N LEU A 151 -1.11 18.30 8.41
CA LEU A 151 -0.24 17.15 8.24
C LEU A 151 1.14 17.52 7.67
N LEU A 152 1.18 18.40 6.69
CA LEU A 152 2.37 18.79 5.95
C LEU A 152 3.05 20.05 6.54
N THR A 153 2.64 20.50 7.72
CA THR A 153 3.25 21.67 8.35
C THR A 153 4.74 21.43 8.64
N LYS A 154 5.53 22.47 8.38
CA LYS A 154 6.96 22.52 8.75
C LYS A 154 7.21 23.19 10.11
N ASN A 155 6.17 23.73 10.74
CA ASN A 155 6.29 24.41 12.02
C ASN A 155 6.60 23.39 13.14
N PRO A 156 7.76 23.50 13.83
CA PRO A 156 8.21 22.53 14.82
C PRO A 156 7.25 22.40 16.00
N PHE A 157 6.67 23.49 16.46
CA PHE A 157 5.69 23.47 17.57
C PHE A 157 4.43 22.70 17.19
N LYS A 158 3.92 22.90 15.97
CA LYS A 158 2.76 22.15 15.47
C LYS A 158 3.09 20.66 15.27
N ILE A 159 4.32 20.32 14.88
CA ILE A 159 4.78 18.93 14.74
C ILE A 159 4.82 18.24 16.10
N ILE A 160 5.40 18.88 17.11
CA ILE A 160 5.47 18.35 18.50
C ILE A 160 4.05 18.16 19.06
N PHE A 161 3.20 19.18 18.96
CA PHE A 161 1.81 19.11 19.43
C PHE A 161 1.01 17.98 18.77
N ARG A 162 1.20 17.80 17.46
CA ARG A 162 0.62 16.70 16.70
C ARG A 162 1.07 15.34 17.23
N GLY A 163 2.36 15.20 17.54
CA GLY A 163 2.92 13.97 18.11
C GLY A 163 2.31 13.64 19.48
N ILE A 164 2.19 14.63 20.36
CA ILE A 164 1.58 14.46 21.68
C ILE A 164 0.11 14.03 21.55
N LYS A 165 -0.69 14.75 20.76
CA LYS A 165 -2.10 14.43 20.52
C LYS A 165 -2.30 13.00 19.98
N HIS A 166 -1.43 12.56 19.06
CA HIS A 166 -1.49 11.22 18.51
C HIS A 166 -1.17 10.14 19.56
N THR A 167 -0.20 10.39 20.44
CA THR A 167 0.18 9.46 21.51
C THR A 167 -0.92 9.32 22.56
N THR A 168 -1.52 10.43 23.00
CA THR A 168 -2.64 10.42 23.95
C THR A 168 -3.85 9.67 23.39
N GLN A 169 -4.23 9.92 22.13
CA GLN A 169 -5.33 9.19 21.48
C GLN A 169 -5.09 7.67 21.40
N LYS A 170 -3.84 7.23 21.20
CA LYS A 170 -3.50 5.80 21.22
C LYS A 170 -3.63 5.18 22.62
N LEU A 171 -3.24 5.90 23.64
CA LEU A 171 -3.36 5.45 25.04
C LEU A 171 -4.82 5.28 25.43
N PHE A 172 -5.67 6.27 25.14
CA PHE A 172 -7.11 6.18 25.42
C PHE A 172 -7.80 5.01 24.70
N LYS A 173 -7.43 4.72 23.44
CA LYS A 173 -7.98 3.58 22.70
C LYS A 173 -7.51 2.21 23.21
N ARG A 174 -6.43 2.14 23.98
CA ARG A 174 -5.91 0.89 24.57
C ARG A 174 -6.53 0.59 25.94
N GLY A 175 -7.01 1.61 26.64
CA GLY A 175 -7.67 1.46 27.95
C GLY A 175 -9.14 1.02 27.90
N HIS A 176 -9.73 0.91 26.69
CA HIS A 176 -11.12 0.48 26.48
C HIS A 176 -11.24 -0.85 25.71
N LYS A 177 -10.23 -1.71 25.82
CA LYS A 177 -10.29 -3.07 25.29
C LYS A 177 -10.13 -4.09 26.39
#